data_d0201951dba419dc8206c2dea2dd671a
#
_entry.id   d0201951dba419dc8206c2dea2dd671a
#
_cell.length_a   1.000
_cell.length_b   1.000
_cell.length_c   1.000
_cell.angle_alpha   90.00
_cell.angle_beta   90.00
_cell.angle_gamma   90.00
#
_symmetry.space_group_name_H-M   'P 1'
#
loop_
_entity.id
_entity.type
_entity.pdbx_description
1 polymer ?
#
loop_
_entity_poly.entity_id
_entity_poly.type
_entity_poly.pdbx_seq_one_letter_code
_entity_poly.pdbx_strand_id
1 'polypeptide(L)'
;MKLGIVGLPNVGKSTLFNAITNAGAESANYPFCTIEPNVGMVAVPDERLDKLAEMYHPKKKTPAVIEFVDIAGLVKGASQGAGLGNKFLENIRRTDAIVHVVRCFDDENIMHVVADASTNVPVDPLGDIETIDLELIMADLEMVNRRVEKAQKMAKGDKKFLHEVELFSALAKHLDA
;
A
#
# COMPACT_ATOMS: atom_id res chain seq x y z
N MET A 1 3.54 -8.27 -10.19
CA MET A 1 2.82 -7.11 -9.60
C MET A 1 2.83 -7.26 -8.10
N LYS A 2 3.22 -6.23 -7.39
CA LYS A 2 3.36 -6.21 -5.93
C LYS A 2 2.28 -5.32 -5.32
N LEU A 3 1.42 -5.88 -4.47
CA LEU A 3 0.30 -5.19 -3.83
C LEU A 3 0.56 -5.04 -2.33
N GLY A 4 0.45 -3.82 -1.82
CA GLY A 4 0.53 -3.53 -0.39
C GLY A 4 -0.85 -3.56 0.25
N ILE A 5 -1.05 -4.39 1.28
CA ILE A 5 -2.29 -4.40 2.06
C ILE A 5 -2.14 -3.34 3.16
N VAL A 6 -3.00 -2.33 3.13
CA VAL A 6 -3.00 -1.22 4.09
C VAL A 6 -4.35 -1.07 4.78
N GLY A 7 -4.39 -0.37 5.90
CA GLY A 7 -5.59 -0.06 6.67
C GLY A 7 -5.25 0.18 8.13
N LEU A 8 -6.22 0.62 8.91
CA LEU A 8 -6.08 0.87 10.34
C LEU A 8 -5.82 -0.43 11.13
N PRO A 9 -5.40 -0.36 12.40
CA PRO A 9 -5.29 -1.54 13.25
C PRO A 9 -6.64 -2.27 13.39
N ASN A 10 -6.60 -3.59 13.55
CA ASN A 10 -7.76 -4.45 13.83
C ASN A 10 -8.87 -4.46 12.76
N VAL A 11 -8.59 -4.04 11.52
CA VAL A 11 -9.56 -4.09 10.40
C VAL A 11 -9.58 -5.44 9.66
N GLY A 12 -8.67 -6.37 10.01
CA GLY A 12 -8.62 -7.70 9.40
C GLY A 12 -7.54 -7.89 8.32
N LYS A 13 -6.56 -6.98 8.19
CA LYS A 13 -5.49 -7.06 7.17
C LYS A 13 -4.76 -8.40 7.18
N SER A 14 -4.21 -8.79 8.33
CA SER A 14 -3.45 -10.04 8.44
C SER A 14 -4.34 -11.28 8.29
N THR A 15 -5.61 -11.19 8.65
CA THR A 15 -6.60 -12.24 8.39
C THR A 15 -6.81 -12.42 6.88
N LEU A 16 -7.03 -11.32 6.17
CA LEU A 16 -7.15 -11.32 4.71
C LEU A 16 -5.87 -11.83 4.04
N PHE A 17 -4.71 -11.33 4.46
CA PHE A 17 -3.41 -11.76 3.96
C PHE A 17 -3.23 -13.28 4.13
N ASN A 18 -3.47 -13.81 5.32
CA ASN A 18 -3.36 -15.25 5.60
C ASN A 18 -4.37 -16.06 4.78
N ALA A 19 -5.61 -15.60 4.65
CA ALA A 19 -6.62 -16.29 3.86
C ALA A 19 -6.23 -16.40 2.37
N ILE A 20 -5.71 -15.30 1.79
CA ILE A 20 -5.30 -15.26 0.39
C ILE A 20 -4.03 -16.09 0.18
N THR A 21 -3.03 -15.97 1.06
CA THR A 21 -1.74 -16.62 0.88
C THR A 21 -1.76 -18.11 1.27
N ASN A 22 -2.55 -18.50 2.27
CA ASN A 22 -2.71 -19.91 2.64
C ASN A 22 -3.54 -20.70 1.62
N ALA A 23 -4.50 -20.05 0.95
CA ALA A 23 -5.22 -20.67 -0.17
C ALA A 23 -4.29 -20.96 -1.37
N GLY A 24 -3.15 -20.27 -1.45
CA GLY A 24 -2.11 -20.47 -2.45
C GLY A 24 -0.93 -21.33 -1.98
N ALA A 25 -1.11 -22.26 -1.04
CA ALA A 25 -0.04 -23.09 -0.47
C ALA A 25 0.82 -23.87 -1.48
N GLU A 26 0.37 -24.01 -2.73
CA GLU A 26 1.20 -24.48 -3.85
C GLU A 26 2.25 -23.47 -4.33
N SER A 27 2.20 -22.23 -3.86
CA SER A 27 3.10 -21.14 -4.28
C SER A 27 4.55 -21.33 -3.83
N ALA A 28 4.83 -22.20 -2.86
CA ALA A 28 6.18 -22.53 -2.39
C ALA A 28 7.11 -23.12 -3.47
N ASN A 29 6.57 -23.51 -4.63
CA ASN A 29 7.31 -24.13 -5.72
C ASN A 29 7.69 -23.18 -6.86
N TYR A 30 7.44 -21.85 -6.71
CA TYR A 30 7.87 -20.90 -7.74
C TYR A 30 9.36 -20.62 -7.59
N PRO A 31 10.17 -20.82 -8.64
CA PRO A 31 11.58 -20.42 -8.65
C PRO A 31 11.65 -18.89 -8.50
N PHE A 32 12.53 -18.40 -7.62
CA PHE A 32 12.76 -17.00 -7.26
C PHE A 32 11.86 -16.40 -6.16
N CYS A 33 11.12 -17.21 -5.40
CA CYS A 33 10.46 -16.72 -4.18
C CYS A 33 11.47 -16.54 -3.05
N THR A 34 11.70 -15.31 -2.65
CA THR A 34 12.33 -15.00 -1.36
C THR A 34 11.28 -15.15 -0.27
N ILE A 35 11.52 -15.96 0.75
CA ILE A 35 10.64 -16.08 1.91
C ILE A 35 10.95 -14.89 2.81
N GLU A 36 10.29 -13.76 2.57
CA GLU A 36 10.34 -12.61 3.48
C GLU A 36 9.12 -12.66 4.41
N PRO A 37 9.27 -12.35 5.70
CA PRO A 37 8.13 -12.24 6.60
C PRO A 37 7.17 -11.15 6.07
N ASN A 38 5.88 -11.45 6.11
CA ASN A 38 4.80 -10.58 5.61
C ASN A 38 4.73 -10.40 4.08
N VAL A 39 5.35 -11.28 3.30
CA VAL A 39 5.22 -11.34 1.84
C VAL A 39 4.62 -12.68 1.45
N GLY A 40 3.55 -12.65 0.67
CA GLY A 40 2.87 -13.84 0.16
C GLY A 40 2.70 -13.78 -1.34
N MET A 41 2.89 -14.91 -2.01
CA MET A 41 2.70 -15.03 -3.45
C MET A 41 1.44 -15.82 -3.76
N VAL A 42 0.62 -15.31 -4.67
CA VAL A 42 -0.64 -15.93 -5.08
C VAL A 42 -0.67 -16.07 -6.59
N ALA A 43 -0.89 -17.29 -7.06
CA ALA A 43 -1.10 -17.54 -8.48
C ALA A 43 -2.44 -16.96 -8.93
N VAL A 44 -2.45 -16.29 -10.06
CA VAL A 44 -3.69 -15.78 -10.68
C VAL A 44 -4.36 -16.92 -11.44
N PRO A 45 -5.57 -17.34 -11.06
CA PRO A 45 -6.34 -18.31 -11.84
C PRO A 45 -6.65 -17.73 -13.24
N ASP A 46 -6.39 -18.52 -14.29
CA ASP A 46 -6.71 -18.12 -15.66
C ASP A 46 -7.17 -19.35 -16.46
N GLU A 47 -8.47 -19.44 -16.71
CA GLU A 47 -9.07 -20.53 -17.47
C GLU A 47 -8.52 -20.63 -18.92
N ARG A 48 -8.03 -19.53 -19.48
CA ARG A 48 -7.42 -19.54 -20.83
C ARG A 48 -6.08 -20.29 -20.80
N LEU A 49 -5.31 -20.10 -19.73
CA LEU A 49 -4.06 -20.83 -19.52
C LEU A 49 -4.33 -22.32 -19.32
N ASP A 50 -5.41 -22.65 -18.62
CA ASP A 50 -5.84 -24.04 -18.39
C ASP A 50 -6.21 -24.72 -19.70
N LYS A 51 -7.05 -24.09 -20.52
CA LYS A 51 -7.44 -24.60 -21.85
C LYS A 51 -6.23 -24.76 -22.78
N LEU A 52 -5.30 -23.81 -22.79
CA LEU A 52 -4.08 -23.93 -23.59
C LEU A 52 -3.21 -25.10 -23.11
N ALA A 53 -3.10 -25.29 -21.81
CA ALA A 53 -2.33 -26.40 -21.25
C ALA A 53 -2.96 -27.76 -21.60
N GLU A 54 -4.29 -27.87 -21.62
CA GLU A 54 -5.02 -29.07 -22.07
C GLU A 54 -4.80 -29.35 -23.55
N MET A 55 -4.77 -28.30 -24.39
CA MET A 55 -4.57 -28.48 -25.85
C MET A 55 -3.15 -28.87 -26.24
N TYR A 56 -2.15 -28.31 -25.57
CA TYR A 56 -0.74 -28.42 -25.97
C TYR A 56 0.10 -29.34 -25.08
N HIS A 57 -0.44 -29.81 -23.96
CA HIS A 57 0.25 -30.70 -22.99
C HIS A 57 1.68 -30.23 -22.65
N PRO A 58 1.88 -29.00 -22.18
CA PRO A 58 3.22 -28.46 -21.94
C PRO A 58 3.91 -29.18 -20.79
N LYS A 59 5.24 -29.24 -20.82
CA LYS A 59 6.03 -29.81 -19.71
C LYS A 59 5.87 -29.03 -18.41
N LYS A 60 5.54 -27.73 -18.48
CA LYS A 60 5.34 -26.85 -17.35
C LYS A 60 4.28 -25.79 -17.68
N LYS A 61 3.32 -25.62 -16.78
CA LYS A 61 2.34 -24.53 -16.77
C LYS A 61 2.77 -23.50 -15.71
N THR A 62 2.91 -22.24 -16.09
CA THR A 62 3.36 -21.16 -15.18
C THR A 62 2.33 -20.04 -15.21
N PRO A 63 1.45 -19.90 -14.20
CA PRO A 63 0.51 -18.80 -14.11
C PRO A 63 1.21 -17.49 -13.79
N ALA A 64 0.51 -16.37 -14.02
CA ALA A 64 0.91 -15.09 -13.48
C ALA A 64 0.83 -15.12 -11.95
N VAL A 65 1.68 -14.32 -11.29
CA VAL A 65 1.76 -14.28 -9.82
C VAL A 65 1.59 -12.84 -9.35
N ILE A 66 0.81 -12.68 -8.29
CA ILE A 66 0.71 -11.43 -7.52
C ILE A 66 1.43 -11.64 -6.19
N GLU A 67 2.27 -10.69 -5.85
CA GLU A 67 2.95 -10.60 -4.56
C GLU A 67 2.13 -9.68 -3.65
N PHE A 68 1.66 -10.21 -2.51
CA PHE A 68 1.00 -9.44 -1.47
C PHE A 68 1.98 -9.16 -0.33
N VAL A 69 1.95 -7.94 0.17
CA VAL A 69 2.75 -7.49 1.31
C VAL A 69 1.80 -7.02 2.40
N ASP A 70 1.83 -7.67 3.57
CA ASP A 70 1.12 -7.18 4.75
C ASP A 70 1.91 -6.01 5.35
N ILE A 71 1.42 -4.80 5.12
CA ILE A 71 2.02 -3.58 5.65
C ILE A 71 1.39 -3.29 7.01
N ALA A 72 2.23 -3.13 8.04
CA ALA A 72 1.76 -2.85 9.39
C ALA A 72 0.79 -1.65 9.41
N GLY A 73 -0.28 -1.78 10.21
CA GLY A 73 -1.36 -0.78 10.23
C GLY A 73 -0.87 0.63 10.56
N LEU A 74 -1.41 1.59 9.84
CA LEU A 74 -1.18 3.01 10.07
C LEU A 74 -2.00 3.47 11.28
N VAL A 75 -1.43 4.31 12.11
CA VAL A 75 -2.13 5.04 13.18
C VAL A 75 -2.13 6.52 12.79
N LYS A 76 -3.20 7.23 13.04
CA LYS A 76 -3.32 8.67 12.78
C LYS A 76 -2.13 9.45 13.35
N GLY A 77 -1.55 10.35 12.56
CA GLY A 77 -0.35 11.12 12.94
C GLY A 77 0.97 10.40 12.65
N ALA A 78 0.94 9.27 11.94
CA ALA A 78 2.15 8.52 11.61
C ALA A 78 3.09 9.27 10.66
N SER A 79 2.56 10.14 9.81
CA SER A 79 3.33 11.01 8.91
C SER A 79 4.14 12.07 9.68
N GLN A 80 3.66 12.49 10.85
CA GLN A 80 4.33 13.50 11.71
C GLN A 80 5.23 12.90 12.79
N GLY A 81 5.19 11.57 13.00
CA GLY A 81 5.92 10.87 14.04
C GLY A 81 7.26 10.27 13.57
N ALA A 82 8.29 10.38 14.39
CA ALA A 82 9.57 9.75 14.15
C ALA A 82 9.47 8.22 14.21
N GLY A 83 9.69 7.53 13.10
CA GLY A 83 10.03 6.11 13.05
C GLY A 83 9.00 5.19 12.39
N LEU A 84 7.83 4.94 12.97
CA LEU A 84 6.89 3.93 12.45
C LEU A 84 6.16 4.38 11.18
N GLY A 85 5.75 5.65 11.11
CA GLY A 85 5.10 6.21 9.92
C GLY A 85 6.02 6.25 8.71
N ASN A 86 7.30 6.58 8.90
CA ASN A 86 8.28 6.56 7.82
C ASN A 86 8.51 5.16 7.25
N LYS A 87 8.52 4.11 8.10
CA LYS A 87 8.61 2.71 7.64
C LYS A 87 7.38 2.27 6.87
N PHE A 88 6.19 2.67 7.31
CA PHE A 88 4.93 2.41 6.62
C PHE A 88 4.96 2.99 5.19
N LEU A 89 5.29 4.28 5.06
CA LEU A 89 5.39 4.97 3.78
C LEU A 89 6.50 4.38 2.89
N GLU A 90 7.63 3.97 3.46
CA GLU A 90 8.69 3.30 2.72
C GLU A 90 8.21 1.97 2.14
N ASN A 91 7.44 1.18 2.90
CA ASN A 91 6.88 -0.07 2.42
C ASN A 91 5.86 0.15 1.31
N ILE A 92 4.98 1.15 1.41
CA ILE A 92 4.03 1.52 0.35
C ILE A 92 4.77 1.88 -0.94
N ARG A 93 5.82 2.70 -0.86
CA ARG A 93 6.60 3.12 -2.04
C ARG A 93 7.27 1.98 -2.80
N ARG A 94 7.39 0.80 -2.18
CA ARG A 94 7.94 -0.42 -2.80
C ARG A 94 6.88 -1.29 -3.47
N THR A 95 5.61 -0.87 -3.46
CA THR A 95 4.50 -1.61 -4.07
C THR A 95 4.02 -0.93 -5.34
N ASP A 96 3.43 -1.71 -6.24
CA ASP A 96 2.88 -1.20 -7.51
C ASP A 96 1.48 -0.61 -7.33
N ALA A 97 0.73 -1.11 -6.33
CA ALA A 97 -0.60 -0.63 -5.96
C ALA A 97 -0.93 -0.99 -4.51
N ILE A 98 -2.00 -0.40 -3.99
CA ILE A 98 -2.48 -0.56 -2.61
C ILE A 98 -3.82 -1.28 -2.60
N VAL A 99 -3.98 -2.22 -1.68
CA VAL A 99 -5.26 -2.82 -1.29
C VAL A 99 -5.64 -2.24 0.07
N HIS A 100 -6.59 -1.31 0.07
CA HIS A 100 -7.07 -0.68 1.29
C HIS A 100 -8.14 -1.57 1.94
N VAL A 101 -7.85 -2.06 3.14
CA VAL A 101 -8.77 -2.89 3.93
C VAL A 101 -9.47 -1.99 4.96
N VAL A 102 -10.79 -1.91 4.84
CA VAL A 102 -11.65 -1.07 5.67
C VAL A 102 -12.58 -1.95 6.50
N ARG A 103 -12.72 -1.63 7.78
CA ARG A 103 -13.62 -2.35 8.68
C ARG A 103 -15.05 -1.87 8.50
N CYS A 104 -15.94 -2.78 8.09
CA CYS A 104 -17.36 -2.51 7.90
C CYS A 104 -18.25 -3.39 8.82
N PHE A 105 -17.68 -4.04 9.83
CA PHE A 105 -18.38 -4.92 10.75
C PHE A 105 -18.22 -4.43 12.18
N ASP A 106 -19.24 -4.65 12.99
CA ASP A 106 -19.20 -4.43 14.43
C ASP A 106 -18.91 -5.73 15.17
N ASP A 107 -17.98 -5.65 16.14
CA ASP A 107 -17.68 -6.73 17.07
C ASP A 107 -17.20 -6.09 18.39
N GLU A 108 -17.93 -6.36 19.47
CA GLU A 108 -17.65 -5.81 20.81
C GLU A 108 -16.30 -6.28 21.37
N ASN A 109 -15.78 -7.41 20.90
CA ASN A 109 -14.50 -7.99 21.32
C ASN A 109 -13.30 -7.42 20.55
N ILE A 110 -13.54 -6.68 19.47
CA ILE A 110 -12.50 -6.11 18.62
C ILE A 110 -12.54 -4.58 18.73
N MET A 111 -11.54 -4.03 19.39
CA MET A 111 -11.43 -2.58 19.56
C MET A 111 -11.20 -1.90 18.20
N HIS A 112 -11.97 -0.84 17.92
CA HIS A 112 -11.74 0.05 16.78
C HIS A 112 -10.79 1.18 17.20
N VAL A 113 -9.65 1.30 16.53
CA VAL A 113 -8.56 2.22 16.88
C VAL A 113 -8.32 3.17 15.73
N VAL A 114 -8.58 4.46 15.94
CA VAL A 114 -8.36 5.50 14.90
C VAL A 114 -7.12 6.34 15.20
N ALA A 115 -7.00 6.87 16.42
CA ALA A 115 -5.92 7.79 16.78
C ALA A 115 -5.14 7.38 18.02
N ASP A 116 -5.84 6.87 19.03
CA ASP A 116 -5.25 6.48 20.31
C ASP A 116 -5.81 5.12 20.73
N ALA A 117 -4.91 4.18 21.02
CA ALA A 117 -5.26 2.82 21.41
C ALA A 117 -6.08 2.72 22.70
N SER A 118 -6.27 3.83 23.42
CA SER A 118 -7.00 3.88 24.69
C SER A 118 -8.51 4.09 24.55
N THR A 119 -9.02 4.47 23.36
CA THR A 119 -10.44 4.78 23.16
C THR A 119 -11.08 3.83 22.14
N ASN A 120 -12.13 3.13 22.57
CA ASN A 120 -12.98 2.38 21.64
C ASN A 120 -13.98 3.35 21.00
N VAL A 121 -13.83 3.57 19.69
CA VAL A 121 -14.69 4.47 18.89
C VAL A 121 -15.64 3.63 18.06
N PRO A 122 -16.87 4.09 17.78
CA PRO A 122 -17.75 3.42 16.83
C PRO A 122 -17.07 3.19 15.47
N VAL A 123 -17.43 2.11 14.79
CA VAL A 123 -16.89 1.81 13.46
C VAL A 123 -17.41 2.86 12.46
N ASP A 124 -16.49 3.55 11.81
CA ASP A 124 -16.77 4.57 10.79
C ASP A 124 -15.91 4.29 9.54
N PRO A 125 -16.41 3.48 8.60
CA PRO A 125 -15.65 3.11 7.41
C PRO A 125 -15.21 4.28 6.55
N LEU A 126 -16.03 5.35 6.46
CA LEU A 126 -15.68 6.52 5.66
C LEU A 126 -14.59 7.34 6.34
N GLY A 127 -14.70 7.57 7.66
CA GLY A 127 -13.64 8.24 8.41
C GLY A 127 -12.33 7.45 8.44
N ASP A 128 -12.39 6.12 8.40
CA ASP A 128 -11.20 5.26 8.28
C ASP A 128 -10.49 5.46 6.92
N ILE A 129 -11.27 5.56 5.82
CA ILE A 129 -10.73 5.84 4.49
C ILE A 129 -10.09 7.22 4.47
N GLU A 130 -10.82 8.25 4.92
CA GLU A 130 -10.31 9.62 4.96
C GLU A 130 -9.03 9.73 5.80
N THR A 131 -8.93 8.98 6.88
CA THR A 131 -7.72 8.96 7.73
C THR A 131 -6.51 8.42 6.98
N ILE A 132 -6.64 7.32 6.25
CA ILE A 132 -5.54 6.75 5.46
C ILE A 132 -5.18 7.67 4.30
N ASP A 133 -6.17 8.17 3.57
CA ASP A 133 -5.96 9.07 2.44
C ASP A 133 -5.22 10.34 2.88
N LEU A 134 -5.63 10.94 3.99
CA LEU A 134 -4.97 12.12 4.54
C LEU A 134 -3.49 11.86 4.87
N GLU A 135 -3.18 10.73 5.51
CA GLU A 135 -1.79 10.38 5.84
C GLU A 135 -0.93 10.19 4.57
N LEU A 136 -1.49 9.60 3.51
CA LEU A 136 -0.81 9.44 2.22
C LEU A 136 -0.61 10.78 1.54
N ILE A 137 -1.64 11.64 1.52
CA ILE A 137 -1.58 12.99 0.96
C ILE A 137 -0.52 13.84 1.67
N MET A 138 -0.51 13.82 3.01
CA MET A 138 0.47 14.56 3.79
C MET A 138 1.91 14.13 3.50
N ALA A 139 2.13 12.82 3.33
CA ALA A 139 3.43 12.28 2.97
C ALA A 139 3.88 12.69 1.57
N ASP A 140 2.96 12.69 0.61
CA ASP A 140 3.23 13.12 -0.75
C ASP A 140 3.46 14.63 -0.81
N LEU A 141 2.68 15.42 -0.08
CA LEU A 141 2.85 16.86 0.02
C LEU A 141 4.23 17.23 0.58
N GLU A 142 4.69 16.55 1.63
CA GLU A 142 6.05 16.76 2.17
C GLU A 142 7.11 16.49 1.11
N MET A 143 6.98 15.40 0.36
CA MET A 143 7.93 15.05 -0.71
C MET A 143 7.92 16.07 -1.85
N VAL A 144 6.73 16.50 -2.25
CA VAL A 144 6.56 17.52 -3.32
C VAL A 144 7.16 18.85 -2.87
N ASN A 145 6.92 19.31 -1.63
CA ASN A 145 7.50 20.54 -1.11
C ASN A 145 9.03 20.52 -1.13
N ARG A 146 9.66 19.40 -0.75
CA ARG A 146 11.13 19.22 -0.88
C ARG A 146 11.58 19.34 -2.35
N ARG A 147 10.78 18.84 -3.31
CA ARG A 147 11.07 18.99 -4.75
C ARG A 147 10.93 20.42 -5.22
N VAL A 148 9.90 21.15 -4.76
CA VAL A 148 9.73 22.59 -5.05
C VAL A 148 10.95 23.37 -4.60
N GLU A 149 11.38 23.21 -3.35
CA GLU A 149 12.57 23.90 -2.81
C GLU A 149 13.83 23.61 -3.63
N LYS A 150 14.02 22.33 -3.99
CA LYS A 150 15.17 21.94 -4.83
C LYS A 150 15.10 22.58 -6.20
N ALA A 151 13.96 22.51 -6.88
CA ALA A 151 13.77 23.13 -8.20
C ALA A 151 13.97 24.64 -8.16
N GLN A 152 13.45 25.34 -7.14
CA GLN A 152 13.66 26.78 -6.94
C GLN A 152 15.15 27.14 -6.77
N LYS A 153 15.92 26.34 -6.02
CA LYS A 153 17.36 26.55 -5.88
C LYS A 153 18.09 26.38 -7.20
N MET A 154 17.71 25.36 -8.00
CA MET A 154 18.32 25.10 -9.32
C MET A 154 17.92 26.15 -10.35
N ALA A 155 16.70 26.65 -10.32
CA ALA A 155 16.20 27.70 -11.24
C ALA A 155 16.94 29.04 -11.07
N LYS A 156 17.54 29.33 -9.91
CA LYS A 156 18.40 30.51 -9.73
C LYS A 156 19.66 30.47 -10.60
N GLY A 157 20.18 29.29 -10.91
CA GLY A 157 21.36 29.09 -11.75
C GLY A 157 21.03 28.77 -13.22
N ASP A 158 19.90 28.14 -13.49
CA ASP A 158 19.51 27.70 -14.82
C ASP A 158 17.99 27.76 -15.02
N LYS A 159 17.55 28.64 -15.91
CA LYS A 159 16.12 28.90 -16.18
C LYS A 159 15.35 27.68 -16.70
N LYS A 160 16.00 26.63 -17.20
CA LYS A 160 15.31 25.40 -17.64
C LYS A 160 14.54 24.71 -16.51
N PHE A 161 14.93 24.92 -15.24
CA PHE A 161 14.21 24.38 -14.07
C PHE A 161 12.95 25.17 -13.67
N LEU A 162 12.64 26.29 -14.32
CA LEU A 162 11.39 27.04 -14.02
C LEU A 162 10.14 26.20 -14.27
N HIS A 163 10.14 25.39 -15.32
CA HIS A 163 9.01 24.47 -15.59
C HIS A 163 8.81 23.44 -14.45
N GLU A 164 9.88 22.93 -13.87
CA GLU A 164 9.78 22.03 -12.71
C GLU A 164 9.21 22.75 -11.48
N VAL A 165 9.58 24.01 -11.27
CA VAL A 165 9.03 24.85 -10.19
C VAL A 165 7.51 25.03 -10.36
N GLU A 166 7.07 25.36 -11.56
CA GLU A 166 5.64 25.54 -11.87
C GLU A 166 4.86 24.24 -11.64
N LEU A 167 5.37 23.12 -12.19
CA LEU A 167 4.74 21.82 -12.09
C LEU A 167 4.60 21.35 -10.63
N PHE A 168 5.70 21.34 -9.87
CA PHE A 168 5.66 20.88 -8.50
C PHE A 168 4.91 21.84 -7.57
N SER A 169 4.92 23.15 -7.84
CA SER A 169 4.10 24.10 -7.07
C SER A 169 2.60 23.92 -7.32
N ALA A 170 2.21 23.63 -8.57
CA ALA A 170 0.81 23.31 -8.89
C ALA A 170 0.36 22.01 -8.23
N LEU A 171 1.23 20.97 -8.22
CA LEU A 171 0.97 19.72 -7.55
C LEU A 171 0.84 19.89 -6.03
N ALA A 172 1.76 20.64 -5.39
CA ALA A 172 1.68 20.93 -3.96
C ALA A 172 0.35 21.63 -3.61
N LYS A 173 -0.05 22.63 -4.39
CA LYS A 173 -1.32 23.33 -4.20
C LYS A 173 -2.54 22.40 -4.34
N HIS A 174 -2.47 21.42 -5.25
CA HIS A 174 -3.56 20.45 -5.42
C HIS A 174 -3.66 19.48 -4.25
N LEU A 175 -2.52 19.03 -3.70
CA LEU A 175 -2.48 18.13 -2.55
C LEU A 175 -2.89 18.83 -1.24
N ASP A 176 -2.76 20.15 -1.14
CA ASP A 176 -3.10 20.97 0.04
C ASP A 176 -4.57 21.45 0.02
N ALA A 177 -5.31 21.18 -1.04
CA ALA A 177 -6.70 21.62 -1.22
C ALA A 177 -7.70 20.58 -0.74
#